data_6c3e5716ff5fe3887a4c6203bc4d7604
#
_entry.id   6c3e5716ff5fe3887a4c6203bc4d7604
#
_cell.length_a   1.000
_cell.length_b   1.000
_cell.length_c   1.000
_cell.angle_alpha   90.00
_cell.angle_beta   90.00
_cell.angle_gamma   90.00
#
_symmetry.space_group_name_H-M   'P 1'
#
loop_
_entity.id
_entity.type
_entity.pdbx_description
1 polymer ?
#
loop_
_entity_poly.entity_id
_entity_poly.type
_entity_poly.pdbx_seq_one_letter_code
_entity_poly.pdbx_strand_id
1 'polypeptide(L)'
;MRGRIQRALSGFYYVKCADGQLYTCKARGKFRKEGVSPLVGDDVEFCEVPGGEGRIDEILPRKNSFDRPSVANIDQMVIVCSQAIPKTDPYLVDRMTAIAALKGCNVLICINKCDLDPAYSLREYYENAGFRT
;
A
#
# COMPACT_ATOMS: atom_id res chain seq x y z
N MET A 1 15.62 11.94 12.55
CA MET A 1 15.97 10.75 11.72
C MET A 1 14.86 10.52 10.70
N ARG A 2 15.22 9.96 9.56
CA ARG A 2 14.28 9.63 8.49
C ARG A 2 14.17 8.12 8.30
N GLY A 3 12.94 7.66 8.03
CA GLY A 3 12.70 6.27 7.71
C GLY A 3 11.37 6.09 7.04
N ARG A 4 11.07 4.85 6.67
CA ARG A 4 9.81 4.48 6.01
C ARG A 4 9.01 3.56 6.92
N ILE A 5 7.73 3.84 7.05
CA ILE A 5 6.82 3.00 7.82
C ILE A 5 6.61 1.69 7.07
N GLN A 6 7.00 0.57 7.68
CA GLN A 6 6.80 -0.77 7.11
C GLN A 6 5.56 -1.46 7.65
N ARG A 7 5.12 -1.09 8.85
CA ARG A 7 3.99 -1.73 9.52
C ARG A 7 3.32 -0.76 10.46
N ALA A 8 2.02 -0.86 10.56
CA ALA A 8 1.22 -0.11 11.53
C ALA A 8 0.30 -1.10 12.26
N LEU A 9 0.36 -1.10 13.58
CA LEU A 9 -0.42 -2.02 14.40
C LEU A 9 -0.72 -1.41 15.77
N SER A 10 -2.00 -1.33 16.11
CA SER A 10 -2.47 -0.89 17.43
C SER A 10 -1.87 0.45 17.90
N GLY A 11 -1.79 1.42 17.00
CA GLY A 11 -1.26 2.75 17.29
C GLY A 11 0.26 2.86 17.27
N PHE A 12 0.96 1.75 17.01
CA PHE A 12 2.40 1.72 16.83
C PHE A 12 2.77 1.66 15.35
N TYR A 13 3.87 2.33 15.01
CA TYR A 13 4.41 2.38 13.66
C TYR A 13 5.84 1.87 13.68
N TYR A 14 6.14 0.92 12.82
CA TYR A 14 7.47 0.33 12.69
C TYR A 14 8.17 1.00 11.54
N VAL A 15 9.19 1.79 11.85
CA VAL A 15 9.92 2.64 10.90
C VAL A 15 11.29 2.04 10.62
N LYS A 16 11.57 1.78 9.36
CA LYS A 16 12.86 1.26 8.91
C LYS A 16 13.72 2.38 8.34
N CYS A 17 14.92 2.51 8.87
CA CYS A 17 15.92 3.45 8.38
C CYS A 17 16.79 2.84 7.27
N ALA A 18 17.55 3.70 6.59
CA ALA A 18 18.46 3.29 5.51
C ALA A 18 19.55 2.31 5.97
N ASP A 19 19.93 2.35 7.25
CA ASP A 19 20.89 1.42 7.86
C ASP A 19 20.32 0.04 8.16
N GLY A 20 19.03 -0.18 7.87
CA GLY A 20 18.32 -1.43 8.10
C GLY A 20 17.77 -1.59 9.51
N GLN A 21 18.00 -0.64 10.42
CA GLN A 21 17.42 -0.70 11.76
C GLN A 21 15.94 -0.37 11.75
N LEU A 22 15.20 -1.06 12.61
CA LEU A 22 13.76 -0.91 12.78
C LEU A 22 13.46 -0.24 14.12
N TYR A 23 12.68 0.83 14.08
CA TYR A 23 12.29 1.60 15.26
C TYR A 23 10.78 1.50 15.46
N THR A 24 10.37 1.27 16.71
CA THR A 24 8.95 1.31 17.11
C THR A 24 8.61 2.73 17.50
N CYS A 25 7.64 3.33 16.82
CA CYS A 25 7.26 4.73 16.99
C CYS A 25 5.78 4.89 17.29
N LYS A 26 5.45 6.00 17.95
CA LYS A 26 4.08 6.50 18.09
C LYS A 26 3.96 7.78 17.28
N ALA A 27 2.76 8.06 16.78
CA ALA A 27 2.47 9.29 16.08
C ALA A 27 2.24 10.43 17.07
N ARG A 28 2.78 11.61 16.74
CA ARG A 28 2.54 12.83 17.50
C ARG A 28 1.06 13.21 17.45
N GLY A 29 0.51 13.73 18.55
CA GLY A 29 -0.91 14.08 18.68
C GLY A 29 -1.41 15.12 17.68
N LYS A 30 -0.51 15.93 17.07
CA LYS A 30 -0.88 16.92 16.05
C LYS A 30 -1.56 16.29 14.83
N PHE A 31 -1.24 15.04 14.49
CA PHE A 31 -1.82 14.37 13.33
C PHE A 31 -3.32 14.12 13.48
N ARG A 32 -3.79 13.86 14.70
CA ARG A 32 -5.22 13.73 14.97
C ARG A 32 -5.95 15.05 14.73
N LYS A 33 -5.34 16.16 15.13
CA LYS A 33 -5.91 17.50 14.94
C LYS A 33 -5.97 17.91 13.46
N GLU A 34 -4.96 17.50 12.69
CA GLU A 34 -4.87 17.78 11.27
C GLU A 34 -5.70 16.82 10.42
N GLY A 35 -6.26 15.76 11.01
CA GLY A 35 -7.02 14.75 10.29
C GLY A 35 -6.19 13.87 9.37
N VAL A 36 -4.88 13.80 9.59
CA VAL A 36 -3.95 12.99 8.80
C VAL A 36 -3.40 11.88 9.68
N SER A 37 -3.44 10.65 9.18
CA SER A 37 -2.84 9.51 9.86
C SER A 37 -1.60 9.05 9.10
N PRO A 38 -0.51 8.68 9.79
CA PRO A 38 0.60 8.01 9.14
C PRO A 38 0.13 6.68 8.52
N LEU A 39 0.66 6.35 7.35
CA LEU A 39 0.31 5.14 6.61
C LEU A 39 1.56 4.30 6.35
N VAL A 40 1.37 2.99 6.20
CA VAL A 40 2.42 2.10 5.70
C VAL A 40 2.89 2.62 4.34
N GLY A 41 4.19 2.76 4.17
CA GLY A 41 4.79 3.34 2.97
C GLY A 41 5.15 4.81 3.10
N ASP A 42 4.65 5.52 4.12
CA ASP A 42 5.05 6.90 4.36
C ASP A 42 6.53 7.03 4.70
N ASP A 43 7.18 8.02 4.12
CA ASP A 43 8.48 8.50 4.58
C ASP A 43 8.24 9.52 5.69
N VAL A 44 8.92 9.34 6.80
CA VAL A 44 8.68 10.15 8.01
C VAL A 44 9.97 10.67 8.61
N GLU A 45 9.86 11.83 9.27
CA GLU A 45 10.84 12.31 10.22
C GLU A 45 10.39 11.85 11.62
N PHE A 46 11.31 11.28 12.37
CA PHE A 46 11.05 10.81 13.73
C PHE A 46 12.25 11.02 14.61
N CYS A 47 12.02 11.01 15.91
CA CYS A 47 13.07 11.11 16.92
C CYS A 47 12.88 10.03 17.98
N GLU A 48 13.98 9.66 18.65
CA GLU A 48 13.91 8.84 19.85
C GLU A 48 13.47 9.68 21.02
N VAL A 49 12.65 9.11 21.89
CA VAL A 49 12.23 9.74 23.14
C VAL A 49 12.72 8.91 24.34
N PRO A 50 12.87 9.54 25.53
CA PRO A 50 13.22 8.79 26.72
C PRO A 50 12.24 7.63 26.96
N GLY A 51 12.77 6.42 27.18
CA GLY A 51 11.98 5.21 27.33
C GLY A 51 12.08 4.23 26.15
N GLY A 52 12.86 4.55 25.12
CA GLY A 52 13.21 3.63 24.02
C GLY A 52 12.23 3.59 22.84
N GLU A 53 11.09 4.28 22.91
CA GLU A 53 10.17 4.40 21.77
C GLU A 53 10.52 5.64 20.96
N GLY A 54 10.24 5.59 19.64
CA GLY A 54 10.33 6.75 18.77
C GLY A 54 9.02 7.53 18.69
N ARG A 55 9.11 8.75 18.18
CA ARG A 55 7.95 9.60 17.92
C ARG A 55 8.03 10.11 16.50
N ILE A 56 6.97 9.89 15.72
CA ILE A 56 6.85 10.44 14.37
C ILE A 56 6.48 11.92 14.50
N ASP A 57 7.34 12.78 14.01
CA ASP A 57 7.15 14.21 14.06
C ASP A 57 6.55 14.80 12.79
N GLU A 58 6.92 14.26 11.63
CA GLU A 58 6.41 14.71 10.32
C GLU A 58 6.24 13.57 9.35
N ILE A 59 5.19 13.67 8.53
CA ILE A 59 4.97 12.85 7.36
C ILE A 59 5.48 13.64 6.16
N LEU A 60 6.43 13.08 5.42
CA LEU A 60 6.98 13.74 4.24
C LEU A 60 5.97 13.70 3.08
N PRO A 61 6.12 14.57 2.06
CA PRO A 61 5.18 14.60 0.94
C PRO A 61 4.99 13.21 0.31
N ARG A 62 3.74 12.85 0.08
CA ARG A 62 3.34 11.58 -0.50
C ARG A 62 3.30 11.64 -2.01
N LYS A 63 3.80 10.61 -2.66
CA LYS A 63 3.60 10.39 -4.09
C LYS A 63 2.14 10.03 -4.39
N ASN A 64 1.57 9.16 -3.59
CA ASN A 64 0.16 8.81 -3.59
C ASN A 64 -0.24 8.22 -2.24
N SER A 65 -1.54 8.03 -2.03
CA SER A 65 -2.07 7.33 -0.88
C SER A 65 -3.40 6.67 -1.22
N PHE A 66 -3.72 5.59 -0.52
CA PHE A 66 -4.93 4.80 -0.71
C PHE A 66 -5.62 4.61 0.64
N ASP A 67 -6.95 4.55 0.62
CA ASP A 67 -7.73 4.30 1.83
C ASP A 67 -7.86 2.80 2.12
N ARG A 68 -8.03 2.00 1.08
CA ARG A 68 -8.12 0.54 1.18
C ARG A 68 -7.37 -0.12 0.02
N PRO A 69 -6.24 -0.75 0.33
CA PRO A 69 -5.55 -0.78 1.63
C PRO A 69 -5.03 0.61 2.04
N SER A 70 -4.87 0.82 3.35
CA SER A 70 -4.35 2.09 3.91
C SER A 70 -2.84 2.13 3.75
N VAL A 71 -2.38 2.62 2.61
CA VAL A 71 -0.96 2.66 2.23
C VAL A 71 -0.63 3.93 1.47
N ALA A 72 0.65 4.28 1.43
CA ALA A 72 1.16 5.45 0.72
C ALA A 72 2.41 5.09 -0.09
N ASN A 73 2.74 5.95 -1.06
CA ASN A 73 3.96 5.85 -1.87
C ASN A 73 4.09 4.52 -2.62
N ILE A 74 3.01 4.08 -3.23
CA ILE A 74 2.94 2.83 -3.99
C ILE A 74 3.38 3.06 -5.43
N ASP A 75 4.33 2.28 -5.90
CA ASP A 75 4.81 2.30 -7.28
C ASP A 75 4.01 1.35 -8.16
N GLN A 76 3.64 0.19 -7.62
CA GLN A 76 2.92 -0.83 -8.35
C GLN A 76 1.84 -1.46 -7.48
N MET A 77 0.64 -1.58 -8.03
CA MET A 77 -0.46 -2.31 -7.43
C MET A 77 -0.56 -3.69 -8.08
N VAL A 78 -0.46 -4.73 -7.27
CA VAL A 78 -0.68 -6.12 -7.71
C VAL A 78 -2.10 -6.51 -7.33
N ILE A 79 -2.94 -6.76 -8.33
CA ILE A 79 -4.33 -7.18 -8.13
C ILE A 79 -4.40 -8.68 -8.35
N VAL A 80 -4.71 -9.41 -7.29
CA VAL A 80 -4.88 -10.86 -7.35
C VAL A 80 -6.36 -11.18 -7.54
N CYS A 81 -6.68 -11.90 -8.61
CA CYS A 81 -8.03 -12.30 -8.93
C CYS A 81 -8.08 -13.78 -9.35
N SER A 82 -9.28 -14.32 -9.51
CA SER A 82 -9.47 -15.71 -9.89
C SER A 82 -10.72 -15.88 -10.76
N GLN A 83 -10.64 -16.75 -11.76
CA GLN A 83 -11.78 -17.24 -12.52
C GLN A 83 -12.38 -18.49 -11.86
N ALA A 84 -11.58 -19.26 -11.12
CA ALA A 84 -12.04 -20.39 -10.33
C ALA A 84 -12.75 -19.94 -9.05
N ILE A 85 -13.57 -20.81 -8.48
CA ILE A 85 -14.37 -20.51 -7.29
C ILE A 85 -13.46 -20.32 -6.05
N PRO A 86 -13.65 -19.22 -5.26
CA PRO A 86 -14.60 -18.14 -5.46
C PRO A 86 -14.15 -17.20 -6.58
N LYS A 87 -15.03 -17.01 -7.57
CA LYS A 87 -14.75 -16.16 -8.72
C LYS A 87 -14.72 -14.69 -8.30
N THR A 88 -13.68 -13.96 -8.71
CA THR A 88 -13.59 -12.52 -8.49
C THR A 88 -14.52 -11.79 -9.45
N ASP A 89 -15.31 -10.84 -8.92
CA ASP A 89 -16.14 -9.98 -9.75
C ASP A 89 -15.26 -9.05 -10.59
N PRO A 90 -15.32 -9.10 -11.92
CA PRO A 90 -14.51 -8.20 -12.77
C PRO A 90 -14.71 -6.72 -12.48
N TYR A 91 -15.88 -6.33 -12.00
CA TYR A 91 -16.14 -4.94 -11.57
C TYR A 91 -15.16 -4.47 -10.50
N LEU A 92 -14.83 -5.32 -9.54
CA LEU A 92 -13.87 -4.98 -8.49
C LEU A 92 -12.46 -4.78 -9.04
N VAL A 93 -12.05 -5.63 -9.97
CA VAL A 93 -10.75 -5.51 -10.64
C VAL A 93 -10.70 -4.22 -11.46
N ASP A 94 -11.73 -3.95 -12.25
CA ASP A 94 -11.82 -2.75 -13.08
C ASP A 94 -11.79 -1.48 -12.23
N ARG A 95 -12.50 -1.48 -11.10
CA ARG A 95 -12.48 -0.37 -10.14
C ARG A 95 -11.08 -0.13 -9.57
N MET A 96 -10.37 -1.19 -9.20
CA MET A 96 -9.00 -1.08 -8.66
C MET A 96 -8.03 -0.54 -9.71
N THR A 97 -8.15 -0.97 -10.95
CA THR A 97 -7.31 -0.44 -12.04
C THR A 97 -7.56 1.04 -12.28
N ALA A 98 -8.82 1.48 -12.20
CA ALA A 98 -9.18 2.88 -12.35
C ALA A 98 -8.61 3.74 -11.21
N ILE A 99 -8.69 3.25 -9.97
CA ILE A 99 -8.12 3.93 -8.81
C ILE A 99 -6.60 4.03 -8.96
N ALA A 100 -5.93 2.97 -9.36
CA ALA A 100 -4.48 2.97 -9.57
C ALA A 100 -4.07 3.98 -10.64
N ALA A 101 -4.79 4.06 -11.75
CA ALA A 101 -4.54 5.03 -12.81
C ALA A 101 -4.70 6.47 -12.28
N LEU A 102 -5.74 6.74 -11.52
CA LEU A 102 -5.98 8.04 -10.92
C LEU A 102 -4.86 8.46 -9.96
N LYS A 103 -4.28 7.51 -9.25
CA LYS A 103 -3.18 7.73 -8.29
C LYS A 103 -1.79 7.68 -8.92
N GLY A 104 -1.68 7.48 -10.22
CA GLY A 104 -0.38 7.39 -10.90
C GLY A 104 0.41 6.14 -10.57
N CYS A 105 -0.25 5.04 -10.29
CA CYS A 105 0.32 3.78 -9.87
C CYS A 105 0.23 2.75 -11.02
N ASN A 106 1.30 2.01 -11.26
CA ASN A 106 1.29 0.92 -12.23
C ASN A 106 0.50 -0.28 -11.69
N VAL A 107 -0.09 -1.05 -12.61
CA VAL A 107 -0.89 -2.22 -12.26
C VAL A 107 -0.28 -3.47 -12.85
N LEU A 108 -0.22 -4.52 -12.02
CA LEU A 108 0.02 -5.89 -12.44
C LEU A 108 -1.19 -6.71 -12.02
N ILE A 109 -1.84 -7.40 -12.97
CA ILE A 109 -2.94 -8.29 -12.66
C ILE A 109 -2.40 -9.72 -12.58
N CYS A 110 -2.66 -10.36 -11.46
CA CYS A 110 -2.25 -11.74 -11.20
C CYS A 110 -3.50 -12.62 -11.10
N ILE A 111 -3.67 -13.51 -12.08
CA ILE A 111 -4.79 -14.45 -12.08
C ILE A 111 -4.32 -15.72 -11.38
N ASN A 112 -4.93 -16.02 -10.25
CA ASN A 112 -4.60 -17.18 -9.43
C ASN A 112 -5.47 -18.37 -9.77
N LYS A 113 -5.10 -19.54 -9.25
CA LYS A 113 -5.84 -20.80 -9.42
C LYS A 113 -5.99 -21.24 -10.88
N CYS A 114 -4.98 -20.97 -11.70
CA CYS A 114 -4.98 -21.35 -13.12
C CYS A 114 -4.85 -22.87 -13.35
N ASP A 115 -4.50 -23.62 -12.31
CA ASP A 115 -4.57 -25.08 -12.28
C ASP A 115 -6.02 -25.59 -12.29
N LEU A 116 -6.96 -24.81 -11.74
CA LEU A 116 -8.39 -25.13 -11.72
C LEU A 116 -9.13 -24.54 -12.93
N ASP A 117 -8.77 -23.33 -13.33
CA ASP A 117 -9.29 -22.66 -14.52
C ASP A 117 -8.19 -21.78 -15.10
N PRO A 118 -7.68 -22.07 -16.32
CA PRO A 118 -6.59 -21.30 -16.93
C PRO A 118 -6.92 -19.84 -17.23
N ALA A 119 -8.22 -19.48 -17.28
CA ALA A 119 -8.70 -18.11 -17.43
C ALA A 119 -8.12 -17.38 -18.66
N TYR A 120 -7.92 -18.05 -19.78
CA TYR A 120 -7.33 -17.46 -20.98
C TYR A 120 -8.08 -16.22 -21.49
N SER A 121 -9.40 -16.26 -21.47
CA SER A 121 -10.24 -15.15 -21.93
C SER A 121 -10.11 -13.93 -21.03
N LEU A 122 -10.02 -14.13 -19.72
CA LEU A 122 -9.84 -13.06 -18.75
C LEU A 122 -8.47 -12.41 -18.90
N ARG A 123 -7.44 -13.21 -19.08
CA ARG A 123 -6.08 -12.73 -19.33
C ARG A 123 -6.02 -11.90 -20.61
N GLU A 124 -6.59 -12.41 -21.69
CA GLU A 124 -6.64 -11.69 -22.97
C GLU A 124 -7.38 -10.37 -22.86
N TYR A 125 -8.48 -10.35 -22.13
CA TYR A 125 -9.27 -9.15 -21.87
C TYR A 125 -8.41 -8.05 -21.22
N TYR A 126 -7.66 -8.37 -20.16
CA TYR A 126 -6.84 -7.39 -19.47
C TYR A 126 -5.58 -7.02 -20.25
N GLU A 127 -4.95 -7.95 -20.93
CA GLU A 127 -3.81 -7.66 -21.79
C GLU A 127 -4.22 -6.72 -22.95
N ASN A 128 -5.36 -6.94 -23.56
CA ASN A 128 -5.89 -6.07 -24.62
C ASN A 128 -6.27 -4.67 -24.09
N ALA A 129 -6.63 -4.57 -22.83
CA ALA A 129 -6.88 -3.29 -22.18
C ALA A 129 -5.59 -2.55 -21.81
N GLY A 130 -4.42 -3.14 -22.02
CA GLY A 130 -3.12 -2.53 -21.78
C GLY A 130 -2.53 -2.86 -20.40
N PHE A 131 -3.09 -3.80 -19.68
CA PHE A 131 -2.58 -4.21 -18.37
C PHE A 131 -1.64 -5.40 -18.49
N ARG A 132 -0.55 -5.33 -17.76
CA ARG A 132 0.34 -6.46 -17.57
C ARG A 132 -0.38 -7.51 -16.72
N THR A 133 -0.47 -8.73 -17.26
CA THR A 133 -1.25 -9.80 -16.65
C THR A 133 -0.48 -11.12 -16.66
#